data_f92511326601e34e44d58364bbc15122
#
_entry.id   f92511326601e34e44d58364bbc15122
#
_cell.length_a   1.000
_cell.length_b   1.000
_cell.length_c   1.000
_cell.angle_alpha   90.00
_cell.angle_beta   90.00
_cell.angle_gamma   90.00
#
_symmetry.space_group_name_H-M   'P 1'
#
loop_
_entity.id
_entity.type
_entity.pdbx_description
1 polymer ?
#
loop_
_entity_poly.entity_id
_entity_poly.type
_entity_poly.pdbx_seq_one_letter_code
_entity_poly.pdbx_strand_id
1 'polypeptide(L)'
;MKKGRRNRWIHLIKQLRTDHDIGLLEAERVALADPKWCRWVERQINTDDQCRRMALRHIRVSGANALIEIDDDRLQVVGDNRA
;
A
#
# COMPACT_ATOMS: atom_id res chain seq x y z
N MET A 1 9.56 8.11 15.23
CA MET A 1 8.48 9.00 14.90
C MET A 1 7.76 8.55 13.65
N LYS A 2 6.59 9.09 13.45
CA LYS A 2 5.75 8.71 12.31
C LYS A 2 6.43 8.97 10.97
N LYS A 3 7.17 10.07 10.87
CA LYS A 3 7.86 10.41 9.64
C LYS A 3 8.95 9.41 9.28
N GLY A 4 9.59 8.82 10.27
CA GLY A 4 10.62 7.84 10.04
C GLY A 4 10.09 6.60 9.34
N ARG A 5 8.91 6.13 9.75
CA ARG A 5 8.32 4.93 9.13
C ARG A 5 7.87 5.21 7.71
N ARG A 6 7.31 6.40 7.48
CA ARG A 6 6.90 6.79 6.14
C ARG A 6 8.10 6.87 5.21
N ASN A 7 9.20 7.42 5.69
CA ASN A 7 10.42 7.50 4.90
C ASN A 7 10.98 6.12 4.60
N ARG A 8 10.90 5.20 5.55
CA ARG A 8 11.33 3.82 5.31
C ARG A 8 10.49 3.15 4.24
N TRP A 9 9.19 3.40 4.25
CA TRP A 9 8.30 2.86 3.24
C TRP A 9 8.69 3.34 1.85
N ILE A 10 8.85 4.66 1.70
CA ILE A 10 9.23 5.25 0.43
C ILE A 10 10.57 4.70 -0.05
N HIS A 11 11.52 4.59 0.87
CA HIS A 11 12.85 4.08 0.56
C HIS A 11 12.79 2.61 0.12
N LEU A 12 12.01 1.82 0.82
CA LEU A 12 11.81 0.42 0.47
C LEU A 12 11.24 0.27 -0.94
N ILE A 13 10.23 1.06 -1.27
CA ILE A 13 9.61 1.00 -2.59
C ILE A 13 10.64 1.36 -3.67
N LYS A 14 11.41 2.41 -3.45
CA LYS A 14 12.45 2.80 -4.41
C LYS A 14 13.48 1.70 -4.60
N GLN A 15 13.87 1.08 -3.50
CA GLN A 15 14.88 0.03 -3.54
C GLN A 15 14.37 -1.20 -4.28
N LEU A 16 13.13 -1.59 -4.03
CA LEU A 16 12.53 -2.73 -4.72
C LEU A 16 12.44 -2.48 -6.23
N ARG A 17 12.08 -1.26 -6.62
CA ARG A 17 12.00 -0.93 -8.04
C ARG A 17 13.37 -1.04 -8.71
N THR A 18 14.41 -0.61 -8.03
CA THR A 18 15.76 -0.66 -8.56
C THR A 18 16.30 -2.09 -8.60
N ASP A 19 16.16 -2.81 -7.50
CA ASP A 19 16.74 -4.14 -7.35
C ASP A 19 16.10 -5.16 -8.29
N HIS A 20 14.79 -5.03 -8.52
CA HIS A 20 14.04 -5.99 -9.31
C HIS A 20 13.58 -5.45 -10.67
N ASP A 21 13.93 -4.21 -10.96
CA ASP A 21 13.56 -3.55 -12.22
C ASP A 21 12.05 -3.66 -12.46
N ILE A 22 11.27 -3.30 -11.46
CA ILE A 22 9.81 -3.38 -11.51
C ILE A 22 9.19 -2.00 -11.34
N GLY A 23 7.93 -1.89 -11.73
CA GLY A 23 7.18 -0.65 -11.60
C GLY A 23 6.73 -0.37 -10.18
N LEU A 24 6.14 0.80 -9.98
CA LEU A 24 5.67 1.23 -8.66
C LEU A 24 4.63 0.27 -8.08
N LEU A 25 3.64 -0.09 -8.88
CA LEU A 25 2.55 -0.95 -8.40
C LEU A 25 3.08 -2.31 -7.96
N GLU A 26 3.98 -2.87 -8.73
CA GLU A 26 4.55 -4.17 -8.41
C GLU A 26 5.42 -4.10 -7.15
N ALA A 27 6.19 -3.01 -7.01
CA ALA A 27 7.00 -2.81 -5.81
C ALA A 27 6.12 -2.72 -4.57
N GLU A 28 5.01 -2.00 -4.68
CA GLU A 28 4.06 -1.90 -3.56
C GLU A 28 3.47 -3.26 -3.23
N ARG A 29 3.15 -4.06 -4.24
CA ARG A 29 2.62 -5.40 -4.02
C ARG A 29 3.60 -6.27 -3.25
N VAL A 30 4.86 -6.22 -3.64
CA VAL A 30 5.92 -6.99 -2.97
C VAL A 30 6.05 -6.54 -1.51
N ALA A 31 6.08 -5.23 -1.29
CA ALA A 31 6.21 -4.69 0.07
C ALA A 31 5.02 -5.07 0.94
N LEU A 32 3.82 -5.06 0.39
CA LEU A 32 2.60 -5.36 1.14
C LEU A 32 2.45 -6.84 1.45
N ALA A 33 3.27 -7.70 0.87
CA ALA A 33 3.30 -9.10 1.25
C ALA A 33 3.86 -9.29 2.65
N ASP A 34 4.62 -8.31 3.17
CA ASP A 34 5.10 -8.30 4.54
C ASP A 34 3.95 -7.89 5.47
N PRO A 35 3.53 -8.74 6.42
CA PRO A 35 2.40 -8.42 7.30
C PRO A 35 2.58 -7.13 8.09
N LYS A 36 3.81 -6.78 8.45
CA LYS A 36 4.06 -5.55 9.20
C LYS A 36 3.76 -4.31 8.36
N TRP A 37 4.21 -4.30 7.11
CA TRP A 37 3.94 -3.21 6.21
C TRP A 37 2.46 -3.17 5.83
N CYS A 38 1.86 -4.32 5.62
CA CYS A 38 0.44 -4.41 5.30
C CYS A 38 -0.40 -3.77 6.40
N ARG A 39 -0.13 -4.11 7.66
CA ARG A 39 -0.87 -3.55 8.79
C ARG A 39 -0.62 -2.05 8.94
N TRP A 40 0.60 -1.61 8.72
CA TRP A 40 0.92 -0.19 8.81
C TRP A 40 0.16 0.61 7.75
N VAL A 41 0.17 0.13 6.51
CA VAL A 41 -0.52 0.80 5.41
C VAL A 41 -2.02 0.84 5.68
N GLU A 42 -2.60 -0.29 6.11
CA GLU A 42 -4.03 -0.33 6.40
C GLU A 42 -4.41 0.67 7.48
N ARG A 43 -3.57 0.82 8.49
CA ARG A 43 -3.82 1.81 9.53
C ARG A 43 -3.77 3.23 8.96
N GLN A 44 -2.77 3.52 8.13
CA GLN A 44 -2.63 4.85 7.57
C GLN A 44 -3.83 5.23 6.70
N ILE A 45 -4.27 4.34 5.83
CA ILE A 45 -5.35 4.65 4.91
C ILE A 45 -6.70 4.73 5.61
N ASN A 46 -6.82 4.21 6.81
CA ASN A 46 -8.06 4.29 7.58
C ASN A 46 -8.07 5.42 8.61
N THR A 47 -6.92 5.97 8.98
CA THR A 47 -6.83 6.97 10.04
C THR A 47 -6.35 8.34 9.56
N ASP A 48 -5.66 8.41 8.44
CA ASP A 48 -5.15 9.66 7.88
C ASP A 48 -5.98 10.03 6.67
N ASP A 49 -6.61 11.22 6.71
CA ASP A 49 -7.51 11.66 5.64
C ASP A 49 -6.84 11.72 4.28
N GLN A 50 -5.60 12.19 4.25
CA GLN A 50 -4.87 12.29 3.00
C GLN A 50 -4.55 10.92 2.43
N CYS A 51 -4.11 10.01 3.28
CA CYS A 51 -3.83 8.65 2.86
C CYS A 51 -5.10 7.96 2.37
N ARG A 52 -6.23 8.22 3.05
CA ARG A 52 -7.50 7.65 2.64
C ARG A 52 -7.91 8.16 1.26
N ARG A 53 -7.74 9.44 0.99
CA ARG A 53 -8.08 9.99 -0.32
C ARG A 53 -7.20 9.41 -1.42
N MET A 54 -5.91 9.24 -1.12
CA MET A 54 -4.99 8.63 -2.06
C MET A 54 -5.35 7.18 -2.35
N ALA A 55 -5.76 6.46 -1.32
CA ALA A 55 -6.19 5.07 -1.47
C ALA A 55 -7.43 4.96 -2.33
N LEU A 56 -8.41 5.82 -2.10
CA LEU A 56 -9.63 5.82 -2.90
C LEU A 56 -9.34 6.14 -4.36
N ARG A 57 -8.44 7.08 -4.59
CA ARG A 57 -8.02 7.41 -5.94
C ARG A 57 -7.32 6.22 -6.60
N HIS A 58 -6.48 5.53 -5.84
CA HIS A 58 -5.78 4.34 -6.33
C HIS A 58 -6.78 3.27 -6.78
N ILE A 59 -7.82 3.03 -5.98
CA ILE A 59 -8.85 2.06 -6.34
C ILE A 59 -9.52 2.45 -7.65
N ARG A 60 -9.84 3.73 -7.81
CA ARG A 60 -10.53 4.20 -9.01
C ARG A 60 -9.66 4.08 -10.25
N VAL A 61 -8.39 4.42 -10.12
CA VAL A 61 -7.46 4.43 -11.24
C VAL A 61 -7.04 3.01 -11.62
N SER A 62 -6.77 2.18 -10.64
CA SER A 62 -6.23 0.84 -10.87
C SER A 62 -7.30 -0.22 -11.14
N GLY A 63 -8.52 0.03 -10.67
CA GLY A 63 -9.63 -0.91 -10.91
C GLY A 63 -9.33 -2.31 -10.41
N ALA A 64 -9.39 -3.28 -11.30
CA ALA A 64 -9.19 -4.68 -10.95
C ALA A 64 -7.78 -4.97 -10.43
N ASN A 65 -6.82 -4.10 -10.74
CA ASN A 65 -5.44 -4.27 -10.31
C ASN A 65 -5.13 -3.53 -9.02
N ALA A 66 -6.12 -2.92 -8.39
CA ALA A 66 -5.92 -2.15 -7.18
C ALA A 66 -5.40 -3.05 -6.06
N LEU A 67 -4.50 -2.50 -5.26
CA LEU A 67 -3.95 -3.21 -4.10
C LEU A 67 -4.78 -2.98 -2.83
N ILE A 68 -5.81 -2.16 -2.93
CA ILE A 68 -6.67 -1.78 -1.80
C ILE A 68 -8.11 -1.99 -2.24
N GLU A 69 -8.94 -2.47 -1.31
CA GLU A 69 -10.36 -2.63 -1.56
C GLU A 69 -11.17 -1.99 -0.45
N ILE A 70 -12.43 -1.71 -0.72
CA ILE A 70 -13.35 -1.15 0.27
C ILE A 70 -14.22 -2.27 0.81
N ASP A 71 -14.24 -2.39 2.14
CA ASP A 71 -15.11 -3.34 2.83
C ASP A 71 -15.95 -2.53 3.81
N ASP A 72 -17.19 -2.29 3.46
CA ASP A 72 -18.08 -1.34 4.15
C ASP A 72 -17.41 0.05 4.11
N ASP A 73 -17.16 0.67 5.25
CA ASP A 73 -16.51 1.97 5.31
C ASP A 73 -15.01 1.86 5.53
N ARG A 74 -14.50 0.65 5.55
CA ARG A 74 -13.10 0.41 5.86
C ARG A 74 -12.33 0.05 4.60
N LEU A 75 -11.12 0.60 4.50
CA LEU A 75 -10.19 0.24 3.43
C LEU A 75 -9.26 -0.85 3.93
N GLN A 76 -8.98 -1.82 3.07
CA GLN A 76 -8.06 -2.89 3.41
C GLN A 76 -7.20 -3.24 2.21
N VAL A 77 -6.01 -3.80 2.50
CA VAL A 77 -5.10 -4.25 1.46
C VAL A 77 -5.61 -5.57 0.89
N VAL A 78 -5.67 -5.65 -0.43
CA VAL A 78 -6.04 -6.89 -1.10
C VAL A 78 -4.94 -7.91 -0.85
N GLY A 79 -5.30 -9.04 -0.26
CA GLY A 79 -4.29 -9.99 0.16
C GLY A 79 -4.25 -11.22 -0.72
N ASP A 80 -3.36 -11.22 -1.69
CA ASP A 80 -3.12 -12.43 -2.47
C ASP A 80 -2.58 -13.54 -1.59
N ASN A 81 -1.80 -13.13 -0.62
CA ASN A 81 -1.17 -14.05 0.32
C ASN A 81 -2.13 -14.61 1.35
N ARG A 82 -3.36 -14.18 1.32
CA ARG A 82 -4.38 -14.68 2.26
C ARG A 82 -5.06 -15.93 1.76
N ALA A 83 -4.80 -16.23 0.55
CA ALA A 83 -5.42 -17.41 -0.04
C ALA A 83 -5.01 -18.69 0.70
#